data_e903de6b12b1ff58f7ad81114ff8294c
#
_entry.id   e903de6b12b1ff58f7ad81114ff8294c
#
_cell.length_a   1.000
_cell.length_b   1.000
_cell.length_c   1.000
_cell.angle_alpha   90.00
_cell.angle_beta   90.00
_cell.angle_gamma   90.00
#
_symmetry.space_group_name_H-M   'P 1'
#
loop_
_entity.id
_entity.type
_entity.pdbx_description
1 polymer ?
#
loop_
_entity_poly.entity_id
_entity_poly.type
_entity_poly.pdbx_seq_one_letter_code
_entity_poly.pdbx_strand_id
1 'polypeptide(L)'
;MKDAENRHIVYEIIDEYFHHWLNEVDGLTEIAVNRPDELFVKVSGKWQQHELKMDFKDCMSFAGAISDYHDGGSVTPEYPLRSVTLPGGERVQIVIPPATERETVSITIRKPSSVFIDHDTFVKQGFYSRLNQGVEFRDKEDELSLMFKDNCFERFVPECLVKGKTMVFCAGTGAGKTTFANACLQYIPHHLRCISIE
;
A
#
# COMPACT_ATOMS: atom_id res chain seq x y z
N MET A 1 -28.94 -19.78 1.82
CA MET A 1 -28.67 -20.01 3.27
C MET A 1 -27.18 -20.08 3.55
N LYS A 2 -26.36 -20.90 2.89
CA LYS A 2 -24.91 -20.97 3.09
C LYS A 2 -24.19 -19.63 2.90
N ASP A 3 -24.56 -18.82 1.91
CA ASP A 3 -23.92 -17.53 1.64
C ASP A 3 -24.17 -16.47 2.73
N ALA A 4 -25.30 -16.54 3.41
CA ALA A 4 -25.63 -15.63 4.50
C ALA A 4 -24.87 -15.99 5.80
N GLU A 5 -24.74 -17.29 6.08
CA GLU A 5 -23.94 -17.80 7.20
C GLU A 5 -22.44 -17.51 7.01
N ASN A 6 -21.91 -17.77 5.82
CA ASN A 6 -20.50 -17.48 5.52
C ASN A 6 -20.19 -15.99 5.60
N ARG A 7 -21.12 -15.11 5.20
CA ARG A 7 -20.94 -13.65 5.36
C ARG A 7 -20.77 -13.25 6.81
N HIS A 8 -21.59 -13.80 7.70
CA HIS A 8 -21.55 -13.48 9.13
C HIS A 8 -20.18 -13.83 9.73
N ILE A 9 -19.70 -15.04 9.47
CA ILE A 9 -18.42 -15.54 10.00
C ILE A 9 -17.24 -14.69 9.53
N VAL A 10 -17.21 -14.29 8.26
CA VAL A 10 -16.13 -13.44 7.72
C VAL A 10 -16.10 -12.08 8.39
N TYR A 11 -17.25 -11.45 8.63
CA TYR A 11 -17.31 -10.19 9.33
C TYR A 11 -16.93 -10.31 10.81
N GLU A 12 -17.30 -11.39 11.48
CA GLU A 12 -16.85 -11.63 12.87
C GLU A 12 -15.32 -11.69 12.96
N ILE A 13 -14.68 -12.40 12.04
CA ILE A 13 -13.21 -12.51 11.98
C ILE A 13 -12.55 -11.16 11.66
N ILE A 14 -13.14 -10.38 10.76
CA ILE A 14 -12.64 -9.05 10.43
C ILE A 14 -12.82 -8.09 11.59
N ASP A 15 -13.99 -8.14 12.23
CA ASP A 15 -14.33 -7.27 13.36
C ASP A 15 -13.46 -7.57 14.58
N GLU A 16 -13.00 -8.78 14.78
CA GLU A 16 -12.09 -9.14 15.88
C GLU A 16 -10.83 -8.26 15.91
N TYR A 17 -10.25 -7.96 14.70
CA TYR A 17 -9.00 -7.21 14.61
C TYR A 17 -9.16 -5.79 14.07
N PHE A 18 -10.17 -5.55 13.22
CA PHE A 18 -10.25 -4.32 12.41
C PHE A 18 -11.55 -3.55 12.58
N HIS A 19 -12.46 -3.95 13.50
CA HIS A 19 -13.77 -3.29 13.72
C HIS A 19 -13.63 -1.78 13.88
N HIS A 20 -12.81 -1.35 14.83
CA HIS A 20 -12.57 0.06 15.10
C HIS A 20 -12.19 0.83 13.83
N TRP A 21 -11.22 0.30 13.07
CA TRP A 21 -10.72 0.97 11.87
C TRP A 21 -11.75 1.02 10.76
N LEU A 22 -12.43 -0.09 10.49
CA LEU A 22 -13.36 -0.18 9.38
C LEU A 22 -14.69 0.56 9.63
N ASN A 23 -15.15 0.63 10.88
CA ASN A 23 -16.48 1.12 11.21
C ASN A 23 -16.51 2.47 11.92
N GLU A 24 -15.46 2.83 12.68
CA GLU A 24 -15.47 4.00 13.54
C GLU A 24 -14.52 5.12 13.07
N VAL A 25 -13.56 4.81 12.16
CA VAL A 25 -12.58 5.79 11.69
C VAL A 25 -13.01 6.39 10.36
N ASP A 26 -13.37 7.67 10.39
CA ASP A 26 -13.68 8.42 9.18
C ASP A 26 -12.44 8.69 8.34
N GLY A 27 -12.59 8.61 7.01
CA GLY A 27 -11.51 8.86 6.06
C GLY A 27 -10.48 7.73 5.95
N LEU A 28 -10.75 6.57 6.56
CA LEU A 28 -9.96 5.36 6.34
C LEU A 28 -10.08 4.90 4.89
N THR A 29 -8.96 4.66 4.24
CA THR A 29 -8.91 4.14 2.87
C THR A 29 -8.19 2.80 2.75
N GLU A 30 -7.26 2.51 3.65
CA GLU A 30 -6.43 1.30 3.57
C GLU A 30 -5.93 0.88 4.95
N ILE A 31 -5.91 -0.43 5.19
CA ILE A 31 -5.29 -1.10 6.32
C ILE A 31 -4.20 -2.01 5.77
N ALA A 32 -3.04 -2.07 6.41
CA ALA A 32 -1.98 -2.99 6.05
C ALA A 32 -1.31 -3.60 7.28
N VAL A 33 -1.24 -4.92 7.31
CA VAL A 33 -0.42 -5.71 8.23
C VAL A 33 0.73 -6.27 7.40
N ASN A 34 1.94 -5.82 7.67
CA ASN A 34 3.13 -6.30 6.95
C ASN A 34 3.88 -7.38 7.76
N ARG A 35 3.69 -7.38 9.06
CA ARG A 35 4.27 -8.32 10.03
C ARG A 35 3.28 -8.54 11.17
N PRO A 36 3.41 -9.65 11.92
CA PRO A 36 2.69 -9.82 13.18
C PRO A 36 2.84 -8.61 14.09
N ASP A 37 1.80 -8.29 14.82
CA ASP A 37 1.71 -7.24 15.84
C ASP A 37 1.92 -5.80 15.32
N GLU A 38 1.99 -5.59 14.00
CA GLU A 38 2.20 -4.29 13.37
C GLU A 38 1.04 -3.93 12.42
N LEU A 39 0.47 -2.75 12.62
CA LEU A 39 -0.64 -2.23 11.83
C LEU A 39 -0.29 -0.88 11.22
N PHE A 40 -0.52 -0.75 9.94
CA PHE A 40 -0.54 0.54 9.24
C PHE A 40 -1.94 0.84 8.75
N VAL A 41 -2.40 2.06 8.98
CA VAL A 41 -3.68 2.55 8.47
C VAL A 41 -3.48 3.82 7.68
N LYS A 42 -4.24 3.98 6.61
CA LYS A 42 -4.23 5.20 5.81
C LYS A 42 -5.51 5.98 6.03
N VAL A 43 -5.41 7.07 6.77
CA VAL A 43 -6.53 7.93 7.13
C VAL A 43 -6.33 9.31 6.50
N SER A 44 -7.31 9.79 5.75
CA SER A 44 -7.25 11.08 5.05
C SER A 44 -5.96 11.27 4.23
N GLY A 45 -5.52 10.20 3.57
CA GLY A 45 -4.35 10.16 2.71
C GLY A 45 -3.00 10.03 3.41
N LYS A 46 -2.97 9.98 4.75
CA LYS A 46 -1.74 9.84 5.56
C LYS A 46 -1.64 8.47 6.21
N TRP A 47 -0.46 7.87 6.16
CA TRP A 47 -0.17 6.63 6.86
C TRP A 47 0.12 6.89 8.33
N GLN A 48 -0.39 5.99 9.17
CA GLN A 48 -0.18 5.96 10.61
C GLN A 48 0.14 4.53 11.02
N GLN A 49 1.10 4.36 11.94
CA GLN A 49 1.49 3.06 12.49
C GLN A 49 0.85 2.88 13.85
N HIS A 50 0.36 1.69 14.12
CA HIS A 50 -0.26 1.29 15.38
C HIS A 50 0.19 -0.11 15.78
N GLU A 51 0.05 -0.45 17.05
CA GLU A 51 0.19 -1.81 17.52
C GLU A 51 -1.07 -2.61 17.20
N LEU A 52 -0.89 -3.88 16.85
CA LEU A 52 -1.95 -4.84 16.61
C LEU A 52 -1.66 -6.10 17.43
N LYS A 53 -2.61 -6.61 18.16
CA LYS A 53 -2.48 -7.91 18.85
C LYS A 53 -2.89 -9.02 17.88
N MET A 54 -1.99 -9.42 17.02
CA MET A 54 -2.21 -10.42 15.99
C MET A 54 -0.87 -11.09 15.67
N ASP A 55 -0.60 -12.20 16.32
CA ASP A 55 0.62 -12.96 16.11
C ASP A 55 0.65 -13.67 14.74
N PHE A 56 1.75 -14.35 14.42
CA PHE A 56 1.88 -15.04 13.13
C PHE A 56 0.79 -16.10 12.92
N LYS A 57 0.42 -16.83 13.97
CA LYS A 57 -0.63 -17.85 13.90
C LYS A 57 -2.00 -17.22 13.63
N ASP A 58 -2.28 -16.08 14.26
CA ASP A 58 -3.50 -15.31 14.05
C ASP A 58 -3.55 -14.76 12.63
N CYS A 59 -2.44 -14.22 12.13
CA CYS A 59 -2.31 -13.76 10.74
C CYS A 59 -2.59 -14.89 9.74
N MET A 60 -2.06 -16.08 9.98
CA MET A 60 -2.29 -17.26 9.12
C MET A 60 -3.75 -17.74 9.22
N SER A 61 -4.34 -17.75 10.42
CA SER A 61 -5.74 -18.13 10.63
C SER A 61 -6.69 -17.17 9.92
N PHE A 62 -6.45 -15.86 10.05
CA PHE A 62 -7.16 -14.81 9.34
C PHE A 62 -7.04 -14.99 7.82
N ALA A 63 -5.80 -15.18 7.32
CA ALA A 63 -5.53 -15.38 5.90
C ALA A 63 -6.29 -16.58 5.33
N GLY A 64 -6.30 -17.72 6.04
CA GLY A 64 -7.08 -18.90 5.68
C GLY A 64 -8.58 -18.61 5.61
N ALA A 65 -9.14 -18.07 6.68
CA ALA A 65 -10.57 -17.83 6.79
C ALA A 65 -11.09 -16.83 5.74
N ILE A 66 -10.36 -15.76 5.47
CA ILE A 66 -10.74 -14.78 4.44
C ILE A 66 -10.60 -15.37 3.04
N SER A 67 -9.56 -16.15 2.77
CA SER A 67 -9.39 -16.75 1.44
C SER A 67 -10.42 -17.83 1.14
N ASP A 68 -10.87 -18.58 2.14
CA ASP A 68 -11.89 -19.61 2.00
C ASP A 68 -13.30 -19.04 1.68
N TYR A 69 -13.52 -17.79 2.02
CA TYR A 69 -14.78 -17.11 1.71
C TYR A 69 -15.04 -16.94 0.20
N HIS A 70 -14.00 -16.88 -0.60
CA HIS A 70 -14.11 -16.67 -2.05
C HIS A 70 -13.89 -17.98 -2.81
N ASP A 71 -14.60 -18.17 -3.92
CA ASP A 71 -14.54 -19.37 -4.78
C ASP A 71 -13.13 -19.72 -5.31
N GLY A 72 -12.15 -18.88 -5.08
CA GLY A 72 -10.74 -19.07 -5.47
C GLY A 72 -9.97 -20.08 -4.63
N GLY A 73 -10.57 -20.62 -3.55
CA GLY A 73 -9.96 -21.57 -2.62
C GLY A 73 -8.96 -20.94 -1.64
N SER A 74 -8.52 -21.73 -0.67
CA SER A 74 -7.61 -21.34 0.41
C SER A 74 -6.28 -20.82 -0.11
N VAL A 75 -5.68 -19.88 0.63
CA VAL A 75 -4.27 -19.54 0.46
C VAL A 75 -3.41 -20.71 0.96
N THR A 76 -2.44 -21.14 0.16
CA THR A 76 -1.52 -22.24 0.49
C THR A 76 -0.10 -21.88 0.06
N PRO A 77 0.94 -22.58 0.55
CA PRO A 77 2.30 -22.36 0.09
C PRO A 77 2.51 -22.50 -1.42
N GLU A 78 1.68 -23.32 -2.10
CA GLU A 78 1.69 -23.48 -3.56
C GLU A 78 1.00 -22.29 -4.26
N TYR A 79 0.02 -21.70 -3.58
CA TYR A 79 -0.74 -20.55 -4.06
C TYR A 79 -0.73 -19.46 -2.98
N PRO A 80 0.43 -18.82 -2.74
CA PRO A 80 0.64 -17.97 -1.58
C PRO A 80 0.02 -16.57 -1.69
N LEU A 81 -0.59 -16.25 -2.84
CA LEU A 81 -1.29 -14.98 -3.07
C LEU A 81 -2.78 -15.20 -3.24
N ARG A 82 -3.59 -14.38 -2.55
CA ARG A 82 -5.04 -14.32 -2.75
C ARG A 82 -5.54 -12.89 -2.73
N SER A 83 -6.50 -12.63 -3.61
CA SER A 83 -7.27 -11.39 -3.62
C SER A 83 -8.72 -11.74 -3.41
N VAL A 84 -9.35 -11.13 -2.42
CA VAL A 84 -10.74 -11.38 -2.04
C VAL A 84 -11.49 -10.06 -2.02
N THR A 85 -12.72 -10.06 -2.52
CA THR A 85 -13.65 -8.94 -2.34
C THR A 85 -14.65 -9.33 -1.28
N LEU A 86 -14.72 -8.55 -0.20
CA LEU A 86 -15.66 -8.76 0.89
C LEU A 86 -17.06 -8.27 0.50
N PRO A 87 -18.10 -8.71 1.23
CA PRO A 87 -19.48 -8.33 0.91
C PRO A 87 -19.76 -6.83 0.97
N GLY A 88 -19.01 -6.07 1.78
CA GLY A 88 -19.05 -4.58 1.86
C GLY A 88 -18.31 -3.88 0.72
N GLY A 89 -17.66 -4.65 -0.17
CA GLY A 89 -16.88 -4.12 -1.28
C GLY A 89 -15.42 -3.87 -0.98
N GLU A 90 -14.96 -4.12 0.25
CA GLU A 90 -13.55 -4.05 0.63
C GLU A 90 -12.76 -5.09 -0.19
N ARG A 91 -11.59 -4.69 -0.66
CA ARG A 91 -10.65 -5.58 -1.36
C ARG A 91 -9.54 -5.99 -0.41
N VAL A 92 -9.39 -7.29 -0.21
CA VAL A 92 -8.34 -7.85 0.64
C VAL A 92 -7.31 -8.53 -0.25
N GLN A 93 -6.05 -8.17 -0.07
CA GLN A 93 -4.91 -8.86 -0.67
C GLN A 93 -4.15 -9.56 0.46
N ILE A 94 -3.92 -10.85 0.28
CA ILE A 94 -3.21 -11.71 1.23
C ILE A 94 -1.99 -12.30 0.53
N VAL A 95 -0.86 -12.28 1.22
CA VAL A 95 0.38 -12.93 0.79
C VAL A 95 0.97 -13.66 1.97
N ILE A 96 1.28 -14.95 1.80
CA ILE A 96 1.87 -15.80 2.84
C ILE A 96 3.22 -16.37 2.38
N PRO A 97 4.04 -16.95 3.28
CA PRO A 97 5.23 -17.69 2.88
C PRO A 97 4.90 -18.83 1.88
N PRO A 98 5.74 -19.07 0.85
CA PRO A 98 7.08 -18.53 0.65
C PRO A 98 7.15 -17.20 -0.14
N ALA A 99 6.02 -16.56 -0.47
CA ALA A 99 6.01 -15.28 -1.18
C ALA A 99 6.26 -14.07 -0.25
N THR A 100 6.30 -14.30 1.06
CA THR A 100 6.77 -13.36 2.09
C THR A 100 7.95 -13.98 2.83
N GLU A 101 8.60 -13.19 3.68
CA GLU A 101 9.60 -13.69 4.63
C GLU A 101 8.99 -14.73 5.58
N ARG A 102 9.84 -15.58 6.14
CA ARG A 102 9.40 -16.56 7.15
C ARG A 102 8.75 -15.85 8.33
N GLU A 103 7.69 -16.46 8.85
CA GLU A 103 6.92 -15.93 10.00
C GLU A 103 6.30 -14.54 9.76
N THR A 104 6.10 -14.17 8.49
CA THR A 104 5.36 -12.96 8.13
C THR A 104 4.17 -13.28 7.24
N VAL A 105 3.11 -12.49 7.37
CA VAL A 105 1.95 -12.50 6.47
C VAL A 105 1.67 -11.07 6.09
N SER A 106 1.52 -10.80 4.80
CA SER A 106 1.09 -9.48 4.34
C SER A 106 -0.41 -9.49 4.08
N ILE A 107 -1.13 -8.65 4.79
CA ILE A 107 -2.58 -8.46 4.62
C ILE A 107 -2.82 -6.99 4.30
N THR A 108 -3.46 -6.71 3.18
CA THR A 108 -3.87 -5.35 2.84
C THR A 108 -5.39 -5.34 2.60
N ILE A 109 -6.10 -4.49 3.34
CA ILE A 109 -7.54 -4.28 3.19
C ILE A 109 -7.75 -2.87 2.65
N ARG A 110 -8.33 -2.76 1.47
CA ARG A 110 -8.67 -1.48 0.86
C ARG A 110 -10.16 -1.24 0.96
N LYS A 111 -10.54 -0.17 1.64
CA LYS A 111 -11.93 0.25 1.77
C LYS A 111 -12.36 0.97 0.48
N PRO A 112 -13.51 0.62 -0.11
CA PRO A 112 -14.04 1.38 -1.24
C PRO A 112 -14.35 2.80 -0.79
N SER A 113 -14.16 3.77 -1.70
CA SER A 113 -14.59 5.15 -1.42
C SER A 113 -16.11 5.17 -1.30
N SER A 114 -16.62 5.64 -0.18
CA SER A 114 -18.05 5.90 0.03
C SER A 114 -18.49 7.23 -0.59
N VAL A 115 -17.53 8.06 -1.00
CA VAL A 115 -17.79 9.39 -1.56
C VAL A 115 -17.74 9.30 -3.08
N PHE A 116 -18.88 9.45 -3.71
CA PHE A 116 -18.96 9.73 -5.13
C PHE A 116 -18.70 11.24 -5.34
N ILE A 117 -17.60 11.55 -6.00
CA ILE A 117 -17.28 12.93 -6.39
C ILE A 117 -17.78 13.11 -7.80
N ASP A 118 -18.82 13.94 -7.98
CA ASP A 118 -19.36 14.27 -9.29
C ASP A 118 -18.43 15.21 -10.07
N HIS A 119 -18.68 15.31 -11.36
CA HIS A 119 -17.89 16.15 -12.25
C HIS A 119 -17.93 17.64 -11.85
N ASP A 120 -19.09 18.12 -11.41
CA ASP A 120 -19.27 19.53 -11.00
C ASP A 120 -18.42 19.86 -9.76
N THR A 121 -18.25 18.91 -8.86
CA THR A 121 -17.35 19.05 -7.71
C THR A 121 -15.90 19.18 -8.17
N PHE A 122 -15.44 18.41 -9.15
CA PHE A 122 -14.10 18.56 -9.74
C PHE A 122 -13.92 19.93 -10.38
N VAL A 123 -14.94 20.44 -11.10
CA VAL A 123 -14.91 21.79 -11.69
C VAL A 123 -14.80 22.85 -10.60
N LYS A 124 -15.64 22.77 -9.56
CA LYS A 124 -15.63 23.73 -8.43
C LYS A 124 -14.32 23.73 -7.66
N GLN A 125 -13.68 22.57 -7.52
CA GLN A 125 -12.37 22.42 -6.87
C GLN A 125 -11.19 22.90 -7.74
N GLY A 126 -11.45 23.38 -8.95
CA GLY A 126 -10.42 23.85 -9.87
C GLY A 126 -9.51 22.74 -10.40
N PHE A 127 -10.01 21.49 -10.48
CA PHE A 127 -9.24 20.36 -10.98
C PHE A 127 -8.68 20.63 -12.39
N TYR A 128 -9.52 21.11 -13.28
CA TYR A 128 -9.15 21.38 -14.67
C TYR A 128 -8.20 22.56 -14.84
N SER A 129 -8.27 23.56 -13.97
CA SER A 129 -7.33 24.69 -14.01
C SER A 129 -5.89 24.28 -13.68
N ARG A 130 -5.73 23.18 -12.92
CA ARG A 130 -4.41 22.59 -12.64
C ARG A 130 -3.88 21.76 -13.79
N LEU A 131 -4.76 21.15 -14.59
CA LEU A 131 -4.36 20.38 -15.78
C LEU A 131 -3.93 21.30 -16.95
N ASN A 132 -4.58 22.47 -17.06
CA ASN A 132 -4.31 23.47 -18.09
C ASN A 132 -3.22 24.49 -17.72
N GLN A 133 -2.64 24.42 -16.56
CA GLN A 133 -1.33 25.02 -16.36
C GLN A 133 -0.41 24.23 -17.26
N GLY A 134 -0.30 24.72 -18.49
CA GLY A 134 0.45 24.05 -19.53
C GLY A 134 1.71 23.51 -18.90
N VAL A 135 1.99 22.24 -19.16
CA VAL A 135 3.34 21.73 -19.00
C VAL A 135 4.13 22.55 -20.02
N GLU A 136 4.38 23.80 -19.71
CA GLU A 136 5.60 24.38 -20.15
C GLU A 136 6.62 23.45 -19.53
N PHE A 137 7.15 22.54 -20.34
CA PHE A 137 8.50 22.03 -20.18
C PHE A 137 9.43 23.24 -20.27
N ARG A 138 9.12 24.28 -19.51
CA ARG A 138 10.01 25.35 -19.19
C ARG A 138 10.82 24.79 -18.08
N ASP A 139 12.01 24.76 -18.36
CA ASP A 139 13.16 25.31 -17.66
C ASP A 139 12.81 26.28 -16.49
N LYS A 140 11.81 25.97 -15.66
CA LYS A 140 11.91 26.33 -14.27
C LYS A 140 13.04 25.44 -13.80
N GLU A 141 14.22 26.01 -13.79
CA GLU A 141 15.38 25.46 -13.10
C GLU A 141 14.96 25.23 -11.67
N ASP A 142 14.27 24.08 -11.46
CA ASP A 142 14.04 23.62 -10.13
C ASP A 142 15.39 23.22 -9.54
N GLU A 143 15.49 23.22 -8.25
CA GLU A 143 16.71 22.87 -7.52
C GLU A 143 17.34 21.56 -8.00
N LEU A 144 16.50 20.56 -8.38
CA LEU A 144 16.95 19.28 -8.92
C LEU A 144 17.62 19.44 -10.30
N SER A 145 17.05 20.26 -11.18
CA SER A 145 17.63 20.53 -12.49
C SER A 145 19.00 21.22 -12.36
N LEU A 146 19.16 22.12 -11.42
CA LEU A 146 20.46 22.77 -11.13
C LEU A 146 21.47 21.74 -10.63
N MET A 147 21.10 20.92 -9.63
CA MET A 147 21.99 19.87 -9.12
C MET A 147 22.45 18.90 -10.21
N PHE A 148 21.54 18.54 -11.13
CA PHE A 148 21.86 17.67 -12.27
C PHE A 148 22.84 18.34 -13.25
N LYS A 149 22.61 19.61 -13.60
CA LYS A 149 23.48 20.39 -14.49
C LYS A 149 24.87 20.56 -13.90
N ASP A 150 24.96 20.75 -12.58
CA ASP A 150 26.21 20.94 -11.86
C ASP A 150 26.92 19.61 -11.53
N ASN A 151 26.40 18.47 -12.00
CA ASN A 151 26.88 17.12 -11.71
C ASN A 151 26.98 16.79 -10.21
N CYS A 152 26.15 17.40 -9.38
CA CYS A 152 26.08 17.15 -7.92
C CYS A 152 25.22 15.90 -7.64
N PHE A 153 25.56 14.76 -8.23
CA PHE A 153 24.72 13.54 -8.19
C PHE A 153 24.57 12.95 -6.80
N GLU A 154 25.56 13.12 -5.93
CA GLU A 154 25.53 12.68 -4.52
C GLU A 154 24.44 13.39 -3.70
N ARG A 155 24.02 14.58 -4.12
CA ARG A 155 22.89 15.33 -3.52
C ARG A 155 21.62 15.17 -4.32
N PHE A 156 21.73 15.11 -5.64
CA PHE A 156 20.59 14.97 -6.56
C PHE A 156 19.78 13.71 -6.28
N VAL A 157 20.44 12.55 -6.12
CA VAL A 157 19.76 11.27 -5.89
C VAL A 157 18.94 11.26 -4.58
N PRO A 158 19.51 11.63 -3.41
CA PRO A 158 18.74 11.77 -2.18
C PRO A 158 17.57 12.73 -2.29
N GLU A 159 17.76 13.91 -2.88
CA GLU A 159 16.70 14.90 -3.05
C GLU A 159 15.56 14.42 -3.95
N CYS A 160 15.86 13.64 -4.99
CA CYS A 160 14.84 13.01 -5.80
C CYS A 160 13.95 12.07 -4.98
N LEU A 161 14.55 11.28 -4.07
CA LEU A 161 13.83 10.35 -3.22
C LEU A 161 12.97 11.07 -2.18
N VAL A 162 13.53 12.06 -1.49
CA VAL A 162 12.81 12.90 -0.52
C VAL A 162 11.61 13.60 -1.17
N LYS A 163 11.78 14.09 -2.42
CA LYS A 163 10.73 14.75 -3.19
C LYS A 163 9.77 13.77 -3.90
N GLY A 164 9.90 12.45 -3.67
CA GLY A 164 9.02 11.42 -4.21
C GLY A 164 9.08 11.31 -5.75
N LYS A 165 10.24 11.56 -6.36
CA LYS A 165 10.42 11.41 -7.81
C LYS A 165 10.53 9.93 -8.18
N THR A 166 9.94 9.56 -9.31
CA THR A 166 10.14 8.23 -9.89
C THR A 166 11.56 8.11 -10.42
N MET A 167 12.28 7.10 -9.99
CA MET A 167 13.66 6.82 -10.41
C MET A 167 13.74 5.44 -11.07
N VAL A 168 14.48 5.35 -12.16
CA VAL A 168 14.74 4.10 -12.87
C VAL A 168 16.23 3.84 -12.90
N PHE A 169 16.66 2.73 -12.29
CA PHE A 169 18.06 2.29 -12.29
C PHE A 169 18.27 1.23 -13.34
N CYS A 170 18.98 1.56 -14.42
CA CYS A 170 19.32 0.63 -15.48
C CYS A 170 20.80 0.27 -15.41
N ALA A 171 21.11 -1.02 -15.34
CA ALA A 171 22.50 -1.49 -15.36
C ALA A 171 22.55 -2.95 -15.81
N GLY A 172 23.69 -3.38 -16.28
CA GLY A 172 23.95 -4.79 -16.61
C GLY A 172 23.91 -5.71 -15.40
N THR A 173 23.87 -7.01 -15.63
CA THR A 173 23.90 -8.03 -14.58
C THR A 173 25.21 -7.91 -13.79
N GLY A 174 25.13 -7.95 -12.47
CA GLY A 174 26.30 -7.85 -11.58
C GLY A 174 26.88 -6.43 -11.39
N ALA A 175 26.29 -5.40 -12.00
CA ALA A 175 26.77 -4.02 -11.90
C ALA A 175 26.41 -3.31 -10.58
N GLY A 176 25.84 -4.00 -9.59
CA GLY A 176 25.51 -3.42 -8.29
C GLY A 176 24.18 -2.65 -8.25
N LYS A 177 23.29 -2.83 -9.23
CA LYS A 177 22.00 -2.13 -9.32
C LYS A 177 21.17 -2.26 -8.04
N THR A 178 20.96 -3.48 -7.56
CA THR A 178 20.20 -3.75 -6.33
C THR A 178 20.89 -3.17 -5.11
N THR A 179 22.21 -3.28 -5.03
CA THR A 179 23.02 -2.72 -3.93
C THR A 179 22.86 -1.20 -3.85
N PHE A 180 22.92 -0.53 -5.01
CA PHE A 180 22.73 0.93 -5.07
C PHE A 180 21.29 1.33 -4.74
N ALA A 181 20.30 0.61 -5.28
CA ALA A 181 18.89 0.86 -4.98
C ALA A 181 18.62 0.71 -3.48
N ASN A 182 19.14 -0.35 -2.84
CA ASN A 182 19.00 -0.55 -1.39
C ASN A 182 19.66 0.58 -0.58
N ALA A 183 20.83 1.06 -0.99
CA ALA A 183 21.46 2.21 -0.35
C ALA A 183 20.61 3.50 -0.48
N CYS A 184 19.84 3.62 -1.56
CA CYS A 184 18.94 4.76 -1.75
C CYS A 184 17.74 4.73 -0.80
N LEU A 185 17.27 3.55 -0.34
CA LEU A 185 16.10 3.42 0.53
C LEU A 185 16.25 4.20 1.85
N GLN A 186 17.47 4.37 2.36
CA GLN A 186 17.74 5.15 3.58
C GLN A 186 17.27 6.61 3.51
N TYR A 187 17.10 7.16 2.31
CA TYR A 187 16.65 8.54 2.11
C TYR A 187 15.13 8.69 2.00
N ILE A 188 14.41 7.57 1.95
CA ILE A 188 12.94 7.60 1.93
C ILE A 188 12.46 8.02 3.33
N PRO A 189 11.60 9.05 3.42
CA PRO A 189 11.07 9.48 4.71
C PRO A 189 10.36 8.33 5.46
N HIS A 190 10.70 8.14 6.73
CA HIS A 190 10.21 7.02 7.56
C HIS A 190 8.69 6.96 7.72
N HIS A 191 7.97 8.06 7.49
CA HIS A 191 6.52 8.09 7.52
C HIS A 191 5.85 7.54 6.23
N LEU A 192 6.66 7.18 5.23
CA LEU A 192 6.16 6.61 3.98
C LEU A 192 6.25 5.09 4.01
N ARG A 193 5.18 4.43 3.59
CA ARG A 193 5.15 2.97 3.39
C ARG A 193 5.93 2.61 2.12
N CYS A 194 6.90 1.71 2.25
CA CYS A 194 7.59 1.12 1.11
C CYS A 194 7.02 -0.27 0.80
N ILE A 195 6.91 -0.59 -0.49
CA ILE A 195 6.51 -1.91 -0.98
C ILE A 195 7.60 -2.37 -1.94
N SER A 196 8.16 -3.56 -1.70
CA SER A 196 9.06 -4.24 -2.64
C SER A 196 8.26 -5.25 -3.47
N ILE A 197 8.56 -5.29 -4.76
CA ILE A 197 8.04 -6.31 -5.69
C ILE A 197 9.27 -6.91 -6.36
N GLU A 198 9.53 -8.20 -6.13
CA GLU A 198 10.64 -8.96 -6.70
C GLU A 198 10.15 -9.95 -7.74
#